data_ee5837bf9aaf3e56611adbb00dc54642
#
_entry.id   ee5837bf9aaf3e56611adbb00dc54642
#
_cell.length_a   1.000
_cell.length_b   1.000
_cell.length_c   1.000
_cell.angle_alpha   90.00
_cell.angle_beta   90.00
_cell.angle_gamma   90.00
#
_symmetry.space_group_name_H-M   'P 1'
#
loop_
_entity.id
_entity.type
_entity.pdbx_description
1 polymer ?
#
loop_
_entity_poly.entity_id
_entity_poly.type
_entity_poly.pdbx_seq_one_letter_code
_entity_poly.pdbx_strand_id
1 'polypeptide(L)'
;GALLACSVLWDLDTSPDDLRALGARLGADVPFALMGGNALGTGRGDRLAPALGRGTFHWVLAFSDGELSTPAVFGRFDELHPAAPTELEMPNAVMNALMSGDAVALGKALINDLEPAAVALRPSLAGVLEAGRDLGALGAVVSGSGPTCAFLAANEESAVNLSVKLSGEGICRGVRRVTGPVPGARLLN
;
A
#
# COMPACT_ATOMS: atom_id res chain seq x y z
N GLY A 1 -4.73 -1.09 16.38
CA GLY A 1 -5.93 -1.31 17.21
C GLY A 1 -5.57 -1.75 18.63
N ALA A 2 -4.96 -2.96 18.81
CA ALA A 2 -4.72 -3.55 20.13
C ALA A 2 -3.94 -2.64 21.10
N LEU A 3 -2.85 -2.01 20.66
CA LEU A 3 -2.09 -1.07 21.50
C LEU A 3 -2.96 0.06 22.06
N LEU A 4 -3.80 0.67 21.23
CA LEU A 4 -4.72 1.72 21.67
C LEU A 4 -5.78 1.16 22.63
N ALA A 5 -6.33 -0.02 22.33
CA ALA A 5 -7.32 -0.65 23.21
C ALA A 5 -6.74 -0.98 24.59
N CYS A 6 -5.52 -1.51 24.66
CA CYS A 6 -4.84 -1.77 25.93
C CYS A 6 -4.55 -0.47 26.70
N SER A 7 -4.09 0.59 26.01
CA SER A 7 -3.85 1.90 26.64
C SER A 7 -5.11 2.43 27.33
N VAL A 8 -6.25 2.34 26.66
CA VAL A 8 -7.54 2.81 27.22
C VAL A 8 -8.07 1.88 28.30
N LEU A 9 -8.03 0.56 28.07
CA LEU A 9 -8.54 -0.43 29.02
C LEU A 9 -7.82 -0.37 30.38
N TRP A 10 -6.54 -0.07 30.37
CA TRP A 10 -5.70 -0.04 31.56
C TRP A 10 -5.47 1.39 32.08
N ASP A 11 -6.17 2.37 31.52
CA ASP A 11 -6.08 3.78 31.90
C ASP A 11 -4.61 4.29 31.92
N LEU A 12 -3.87 3.94 30.86
CA LEU A 12 -2.47 4.33 30.72
C LEU A 12 -2.39 5.73 30.09
N ASP A 13 -1.63 6.61 30.71
CA ASP A 13 -1.33 7.94 30.17
C ASP A 13 -0.24 7.84 29.08
N THR A 14 -0.59 7.16 27.97
CA THR A 14 0.30 6.96 26.83
C THR A 14 -0.04 7.95 25.72
N SER A 15 0.95 8.75 25.33
CA SER A 15 0.79 9.66 24.19
C SER A 15 0.69 8.88 22.85
N PRO A 16 0.12 9.51 21.81
CA PRO A 16 0.15 8.91 20.46
C PRO A 16 1.58 8.60 19.97
N ASP A 17 2.58 9.39 20.39
CA ASP A 17 3.98 9.16 20.02
C ASP A 17 4.55 7.95 20.75
N ASP A 18 4.23 7.75 22.02
CA ASP A 18 4.61 6.55 22.77
C ASP A 18 4.03 5.29 22.16
N LEU A 19 2.75 5.34 21.77
CA LEU A 19 2.09 4.22 21.09
C LEU A 19 2.75 3.90 19.74
N ARG A 20 3.16 4.92 18.96
CA ARG A 20 3.89 4.72 17.71
C ARG A 20 5.28 4.14 17.96
N ALA A 21 6.00 4.62 18.96
CA ALA A 21 7.32 4.10 19.35
C ALA A 21 7.24 2.64 19.79
N LEU A 22 6.23 2.27 20.59
CA LEU A 22 5.96 0.89 20.95
C LEU A 22 5.57 0.05 19.72
N GLY A 23 4.76 0.62 18.82
CA GLY A 23 4.35 -0.01 17.56
C GLY A 23 5.53 -0.35 16.66
N ALA A 24 6.51 0.54 16.54
CA ALA A 24 7.72 0.34 15.74
C ALA A 24 8.59 -0.86 16.23
N ARG A 25 8.48 -1.22 17.51
CA ARG A 25 9.13 -2.40 18.09
C ARG A 25 8.41 -3.71 17.72
N LEU A 26 7.13 -3.64 17.40
CA LEU A 26 6.32 -4.79 17.00
C LEU A 26 6.39 -5.05 15.48
N GLY A 27 6.55 -4.01 14.69
CA GLY A 27 6.67 -4.11 13.24
C GLY A 27 6.64 -2.73 12.57
N ALA A 28 7.27 -2.61 11.41
CA ALA A 28 7.41 -1.34 10.68
C ALA A 28 6.05 -0.73 10.26
N ASP A 29 5.04 -1.55 9.97
CA ASP A 29 3.72 -1.09 9.53
C ASP A 29 2.79 -0.66 10.69
N VAL A 30 3.12 -1.04 11.94
CA VAL A 30 2.26 -0.76 13.10
C VAL A 30 2.12 0.74 13.40
N PRO A 31 3.18 1.58 13.31
CA PRO A 31 3.07 3.03 13.45
C PRO A 31 2.09 3.64 12.44
N PHE A 32 2.12 3.18 11.17
CA PHE A 32 1.20 3.66 10.15
C PHE A 32 -0.25 3.28 10.45
N ALA A 33 -0.50 2.06 10.91
CA ALA A 33 -1.83 1.62 11.31
C ALA A 33 -2.41 2.41 12.51
N LEU A 34 -1.54 3.01 13.36
CA LEU A 34 -1.95 3.94 14.41
C LEU A 34 -2.24 5.33 13.86
N MET A 35 -1.41 5.83 12.93
CA MET A 35 -1.52 7.17 12.39
C MET A 35 -2.62 7.30 11.33
N GLY A 36 -2.67 6.39 10.38
CA GLY A 36 -3.55 6.45 9.21
C GLY A 36 -3.22 7.59 8.25
N GLY A 37 -4.17 7.90 7.37
CA GLY A 37 -4.03 8.95 6.37
C GLY A 37 -3.06 8.58 5.25
N ASN A 38 -2.33 9.58 4.76
CA ASN A 38 -1.18 9.40 3.88
C ASN A 38 0.09 9.73 4.67
N ALA A 39 1.15 8.98 4.45
CA ALA A 39 2.41 9.20 5.13
C ALA A 39 3.61 8.92 4.23
N LEU A 40 4.68 9.68 4.47
CA LEU A 40 6.00 9.36 3.99
C LEU A 40 6.75 8.59 5.09
N GLY A 41 7.14 7.36 4.80
CA GLY A 41 7.97 6.55 5.68
C GLY A 41 9.44 6.64 5.30
N THR A 42 10.31 6.77 6.30
CA THR A 42 11.77 6.74 6.14
C THR A 42 12.39 5.67 7.03
N GLY A 43 13.69 5.38 6.83
CA GLY A 43 14.37 4.29 7.51
C GLY A 43 13.80 2.94 7.07
N ARG A 44 13.28 2.15 8.01
CA ARG A 44 12.58 0.89 7.71
C ARG A 44 11.10 1.06 7.36
N GLY A 45 10.65 2.31 7.13
CA GLY A 45 9.24 2.66 6.96
C GLY A 45 8.51 2.94 8.28
N ASP A 46 9.21 2.94 9.40
CA ASP A 46 8.67 3.13 10.75
C ASP A 46 8.75 4.59 11.24
N ARG A 47 9.57 5.43 10.59
CA ARG A 47 9.64 6.87 10.82
C ARG A 47 8.71 7.59 9.87
N LEU A 48 7.54 7.98 10.37
CA LEU A 48 6.46 8.49 9.55
C LEU A 48 6.33 10.01 9.66
N ALA A 49 6.22 10.66 8.53
CA ALA A 49 5.77 12.04 8.39
C ALA A 49 4.41 12.08 7.68
N PRO A 50 3.40 12.81 8.21
CA PRO A 50 2.13 12.96 7.51
C PRO A 50 2.34 13.56 6.13
N ALA A 51 1.71 12.98 5.11
CA ALA A 51 1.68 13.52 3.76
C ALA A 51 0.32 14.17 3.50
N LEU A 52 0.35 15.40 2.97
CA LEU A 52 -0.88 16.10 2.62
C LEU A 52 -1.53 15.42 1.42
N GLY A 53 -2.85 15.28 1.48
CA GLY A 53 -3.63 14.75 0.37
C GLY A 53 -5.05 15.29 0.39
N ARG A 54 -5.68 15.32 -0.78
CA ARG A 54 -7.07 15.75 -0.97
C ARG A 54 -7.88 14.64 -1.63
N GLY A 55 -9.16 14.60 -1.30
CA GLY A 55 -10.11 13.68 -1.91
C GLY A 55 -10.00 12.26 -1.38
N THR A 56 -10.74 11.40 -2.04
CA THR A 56 -10.79 9.96 -1.77
C THR A 56 -10.36 9.23 -3.02
N PHE A 57 -9.43 8.31 -2.87
CA PHE A 57 -8.98 7.42 -3.95
C PHE A 57 -9.67 6.08 -3.83
N HIS A 58 -10.10 5.52 -4.95
CA HIS A 58 -10.80 4.24 -5.04
C HIS A 58 -9.84 3.19 -5.57
N TRP A 59 -9.70 2.10 -4.82
CA TRP A 59 -8.77 1.03 -5.11
C TRP A 59 -9.48 -0.30 -5.26
N VAL A 60 -8.90 -1.14 -6.08
CA VAL A 60 -9.27 -2.55 -6.19
C VAL A 60 -8.04 -3.38 -5.85
N LEU A 61 -8.16 -4.22 -4.83
CA LEU A 61 -7.10 -5.14 -4.41
C LEU A 61 -7.41 -6.52 -4.98
N ALA A 62 -6.47 -7.10 -5.73
CA ALA A 62 -6.54 -8.48 -6.21
C ALA A 62 -5.60 -9.36 -5.40
N PHE A 63 -6.15 -10.37 -4.76
CA PHE A 63 -5.41 -11.32 -3.95
C PHE A 63 -5.02 -12.53 -4.81
N SER A 64 -3.73 -12.75 -4.96
CA SER A 64 -3.21 -13.93 -5.66
C SER A 64 -3.29 -15.17 -4.77
N ASP A 65 -3.29 -16.35 -5.39
CA ASP A 65 -3.17 -17.62 -4.68
C ASP A 65 -1.79 -17.78 -4.06
N GLY A 66 -1.73 -18.41 -2.88
CA GLY A 66 -0.50 -18.70 -2.16
C GLY A 66 0.17 -17.44 -1.57
N GLU A 67 1.36 -17.64 -1.03
CA GLU A 67 2.14 -16.63 -0.33
C GLU A 67 3.40 -16.26 -1.09
N LEU A 68 3.93 -15.07 -0.84
CA LEU A 68 5.23 -14.62 -1.28
C LEU A 68 6.01 -14.14 -0.04
N SER A 69 7.15 -14.78 0.20
CA SER A 69 7.95 -14.48 1.37
C SER A 69 8.59 -13.10 1.25
N THR A 70 8.28 -12.19 2.15
CA THR A 70 8.89 -10.85 2.19
C THR A 70 10.42 -10.89 2.21
N PRO A 71 11.10 -11.70 3.06
CA PRO A 71 12.54 -11.85 3.00
C PRO A 71 13.07 -12.33 1.64
N ALA A 72 12.34 -13.25 0.97
CA ALA A 72 12.75 -13.73 -0.35
C ALA A 72 12.67 -12.63 -1.42
N VAL A 73 11.63 -11.77 -1.34
CA VAL A 73 11.48 -10.63 -2.28
C VAL A 73 12.60 -9.62 -2.07
N PHE A 74 12.94 -9.28 -0.83
CA PHE A 74 14.07 -8.40 -0.53
C PHE A 74 15.40 -9.02 -1.00
N GLY A 75 15.65 -10.30 -0.74
CA GLY A 75 16.85 -10.99 -1.23
C GLY A 75 16.93 -10.96 -2.77
N ARG A 76 15.79 -11.16 -3.45
CA ARG A 76 15.76 -11.06 -4.92
C ARG A 76 15.97 -9.63 -5.41
N PHE A 77 15.45 -8.64 -4.70
CA PHE A 77 15.72 -7.24 -4.99
C PHE A 77 17.21 -6.91 -4.90
N ASP A 78 17.89 -7.35 -3.83
CA ASP A 78 19.33 -7.14 -3.65
C ASP A 78 20.15 -7.80 -4.77
N GLU A 79 19.75 -9.01 -5.22
CA GLU A 79 20.38 -9.68 -6.37
C GLU A 79 20.21 -8.90 -7.68
N LEU A 80 19.04 -8.31 -7.90
CA LEU A 80 18.74 -7.53 -9.11
C LEU A 80 19.42 -6.14 -9.08
N HIS A 81 19.68 -5.61 -7.89
CA HIS A 81 20.19 -4.25 -7.68
C HIS A 81 21.41 -4.22 -6.75
N PRO A 82 22.54 -4.87 -7.12
CA PRO A 82 23.71 -4.97 -6.25
C PRO A 82 24.37 -3.61 -5.92
N ALA A 83 24.00 -2.55 -6.65
CA ALA A 83 24.46 -1.18 -6.45
C ALA A 83 23.28 -0.23 -6.15
N ALA A 84 22.23 -0.71 -5.50
CA ALA A 84 21.08 0.13 -5.14
C ALA A 84 21.54 1.33 -4.30
N PRO A 85 20.99 2.54 -4.53
CA PRO A 85 21.34 3.72 -3.76
C PRO A 85 20.92 3.55 -2.30
N THR A 86 21.75 4.03 -1.38
CA THR A 86 21.46 4.05 0.05
C THR A 86 20.45 5.13 0.45
N GLU A 87 20.32 6.16 -0.40
CA GLU A 87 19.33 7.24 -0.22
C GLU A 87 18.33 7.21 -1.37
N LEU A 88 17.06 7.17 -1.01
CA LEU A 88 15.96 7.19 -1.96
C LEU A 88 15.53 8.64 -2.23
N GLU A 89 15.22 8.94 -3.48
CA GLU A 89 14.67 10.23 -3.85
C GLU A 89 13.23 10.39 -3.32
N MET A 90 12.88 11.66 -3.02
CA MET A 90 11.51 11.98 -2.63
C MET A 90 10.55 11.68 -3.78
N PRO A 91 9.43 10.97 -3.52
CA PRO A 91 8.45 10.63 -4.54
C PRO A 91 7.56 11.85 -4.90
N ASN A 92 8.19 12.91 -5.43
CA ASN A 92 7.53 14.20 -5.66
C ASN A 92 6.29 14.09 -6.56
N ALA A 93 6.29 13.21 -7.55
CA ALA A 93 5.14 13.00 -8.43
C ALA A 93 3.93 12.43 -7.65
N VAL A 94 4.15 11.47 -6.76
CA VAL A 94 3.13 10.91 -5.87
C VAL A 94 2.62 11.98 -4.91
N MET A 95 3.53 12.74 -4.29
CA MET A 95 3.16 13.80 -3.33
C MET A 95 2.31 14.88 -3.98
N ASN A 96 2.68 15.33 -5.18
CA ASN A 96 1.93 16.33 -5.93
C ASN A 96 0.54 15.82 -6.35
N ALA A 97 0.43 14.56 -6.79
CA ALA A 97 -0.83 13.94 -7.14
C ALA A 97 -1.76 13.78 -5.92
N LEU A 98 -1.23 13.42 -4.77
CA LEU A 98 -1.97 13.37 -3.50
C LEU A 98 -2.47 14.77 -3.09
N MET A 99 -1.61 15.78 -3.15
CA MET A 99 -1.97 17.17 -2.78
C MET A 99 -3.05 17.76 -3.70
N SER A 100 -3.01 17.44 -4.99
CA SER A 100 -4.02 17.89 -5.95
C SER A 100 -5.30 17.07 -5.93
N GLY A 101 -5.27 15.84 -5.40
CA GLY A 101 -6.36 14.87 -5.49
C GLY A 101 -6.56 14.30 -6.89
N ASP A 102 -5.53 14.36 -7.73
CA ASP A 102 -5.57 13.90 -9.12
C ASP A 102 -5.28 12.40 -9.21
N ALA A 103 -6.33 11.59 -9.36
CA ALA A 103 -6.22 10.14 -9.47
C ALA A 103 -5.46 9.69 -10.73
N VAL A 104 -5.55 10.44 -11.83
CA VAL A 104 -4.84 10.10 -13.08
C VAL A 104 -3.34 10.33 -12.90
N ALA A 105 -2.97 11.47 -12.33
CA ALA A 105 -1.57 11.76 -12.00
C ALA A 105 -1.02 10.75 -10.98
N LEU A 106 -1.81 10.39 -9.96
CA LEU A 106 -1.41 9.38 -8.97
C LEU A 106 -1.19 8.02 -9.63
N GLY A 107 -2.11 7.58 -10.50
CA GLY A 107 -2.00 6.30 -11.20
C GLY A 107 -0.72 6.18 -12.03
N LYS A 108 -0.32 7.27 -12.68
CA LYS A 108 0.94 7.35 -13.46
C LYS A 108 2.19 7.39 -12.58
N ALA A 109 2.05 7.88 -11.35
CA ALA A 109 3.15 8.04 -10.41
C ALA A 109 3.35 6.83 -9.47
N LEU A 110 2.45 5.84 -9.52
CA LEU A 110 2.59 4.62 -8.70
C LEU A 110 3.86 3.87 -9.07
N ILE A 111 4.65 3.59 -8.05
CA ILE A 111 5.90 2.84 -8.17
C ILE A 111 6.09 1.93 -6.96
N ASN A 112 6.69 0.77 -7.19
CA ASN A 112 7.17 -0.12 -6.15
C ASN A 112 8.46 -0.79 -6.61
N ASP A 113 9.57 -0.44 -6.01
CA ASP A 113 10.89 -0.96 -6.38
C ASP A 113 11.02 -2.48 -6.15
N LEU A 114 10.19 -3.06 -5.28
CA LEU A 114 10.12 -4.50 -5.07
C LEU A 114 9.32 -5.24 -6.17
N GLU A 115 8.56 -4.54 -7.01
CA GLU A 115 7.70 -5.17 -8.03
C GLU A 115 8.48 -6.07 -9.00
N PRO A 116 9.65 -5.66 -9.57
CA PRO A 116 10.43 -6.54 -10.42
C PRO A 116 10.90 -7.82 -9.72
N ALA A 117 11.27 -7.71 -8.44
CA ALA A 117 11.69 -8.86 -7.64
C ALA A 117 10.50 -9.79 -7.32
N ALA A 118 9.35 -9.24 -6.97
CA ALA A 118 8.13 -9.99 -6.74
C ALA A 118 7.67 -10.74 -8.00
N VAL A 119 7.70 -10.08 -9.16
CA VAL A 119 7.37 -10.68 -10.47
C VAL A 119 8.38 -11.75 -10.85
N ALA A 120 9.68 -11.55 -10.61
CA ALA A 120 10.70 -12.56 -10.88
C ALA A 120 10.49 -13.83 -10.07
N LEU A 121 10.05 -13.73 -8.81
CA LEU A 121 9.73 -14.87 -7.96
C LEU A 121 8.35 -15.46 -8.27
N ARG A 122 7.44 -14.66 -8.80
CA ARG A 122 6.07 -15.05 -9.14
C ARG A 122 5.63 -14.41 -10.47
N PRO A 123 5.97 -15.01 -11.60
CA PRO A 123 5.69 -14.43 -12.94
C PRO A 123 4.19 -14.19 -13.23
N SER A 124 3.29 -14.94 -12.58
CA SER A 124 1.84 -14.70 -12.72
C SER A 124 1.37 -13.31 -12.30
N LEU A 125 2.13 -12.60 -11.44
CA LEU A 125 1.81 -11.24 -11.04
C LEU A 125 1.85 -10.26 -12.22
N ALA A 126 2.74 -10.48 -13.19
CA ALA A 126 2.79 -9.65 -14.40
C ALA A 126 1.46 -9.68 -15.16
N GLY A 127 0.89 -10.87 -15.36
CA GLY A 127 -0.41 -11.03 -16.03
C GLY A 127 -1.57 -10.38 -15.25
N VAL A 128 -1.54 -10.44 -13.91
CA VAL A 128 -2.54 -9.78 -13.06
C VAL A 128 -2.45 -8.26 -13.19
N LEU A 129 -1.24 -7.70 -13.18
CA LEU A 129 -1.01 -6.24 -13.32
C LEU A 129 -1.41 -5.75 -14.72
N GLU A 130 -1.08 -6.50 -15.76
CA GLU A 130 -1.44 -6.19 -17.15
C GLU A 130 -2.96 -6.22 -17.34
N ALA A 131 -3.62 -7.29 -16.92
CA ALA A 131 -5.07 -7.39 -16.98
C ALA A 131 -5.78 -6.23 -16.29
N GLY A 132 -5.31 -5.80 -15.11
CA GLY A 132 -5.91 -4.65 -14.44
C GLY A 132 -5.76 -3.34 -15.22
N ARG A 133 -4.62 -3.13 -15.90
CA ARG A 133 -4.41 -1.96 -16.79
C ARG A 133 -5.33 -2.03 -18.01
N ASP A 134 -5.44 -3.17 -18.66
CA ASP A 134 -6.29 -3.39 -19.85
C ASP A 134 -7.77 -3.24 -19.51
N LEU A 135 -8.17 -3.58 -18.30
CA LEU A 135 -9.53 -3.41 -17.79
C LEU A 135 -9.85 -1.98 -17.32
N GLY A 136 -8.89 -1.04 -17.45
CA GLY A 136 -9.11 0.38 -17.25
C GLY A 136 -8.68 0.94 -15.89
N ALA A 137 -7.77 0.25 -15.18
CA ALA A 137 -7.12 0.85 -14.01
C ALA A 137 -6.25 2.04 -14.42
N LEU A 138 -6.30 3.14 -13.66
CA LEU A 138 -5.45 4.32 -13.87
C LEU A 138 -3.97 4.04 -13.55
N GLY A 139 -3.75 3.07 -12.68
CA GLY A 139 -2.44 2.58 -12.30
C GLY A 139 -2.56 1.22 -11.62
N ALA A 140 -1.49 0.44 -11.69
CA ALA A 140 -1.41 -0.89 -11.13
C ALA A 140 -0.03 -1.11 -10.53
N VAL A 141 0.03 -1.69 -9.33
CA VAL A 141 1.26 -1.92 -8.60
C VAL A 141 1.13 -3.15 -7.70
N VAL A 142 2.21 -3.87 -7.50
CA VAL A 142 2.28 -4.86 -6.42
C VAL A 142 2.28 -4.13 -5.08
N SER A 143 1.45 -4.55 -4.14
CA SER A 143 1.37 -3.95 -2.79
C SER A 143 2.48 -4.51 -1.90
N GLY A 144 3.45 -3.67 -1.53
CA GLY A 144 4.61 -4.07 -0.73
C GLY A 144 5.41 -5.19 -1.39
N SER A 145 5.73 -6.25 -0.66
CA SER A 145 6.39 -7.44 -1.22
C SER A 145 5.44 -8.36 -2.00
N GLY A 146 4.15 -8.02 -2.07
CA GLY A 146 3.14 -8.84 -2.71
C GLY A 146 2.65 -10.01 -1.84
N PRO A 147 1.92 -10.98 -2.40
CA PRO A 147 1.51 -11.10 -3.80
C PRO A 147 0.21 -10.34 -4.16
N THR A 148 -0.27 -9.46 -3.30
CA THR A 148 -1.45 -8.63 -3.58
C THR A 148 -1.11 -7.57 -4.61
N CYS A 149 -1.95 -7.41 -5.65
CA CYS A 149 -1.88 -6.31 -6.60
C CYS A 149 -2.92 -5.25 -6.24
N ALA A 150 -2.54 -3.98 -6.32
CA ALA A 150 -3.42 -2.83 -6.08
C ALA A 150 -3.62 -2.06 -7.38
N PHE A 151 -4.87 -1.74 -7.67
CA PHE A 151 -5.29 -1.02 -8.88
C PHE A 151 -6.01 0.25 -8.47
N LEU A 152 -5.57 1.38 -9.00
CA LEU A 152 -6.25 2.66 -8.79
C LEU A 152 -7.35 2.84 -9.84
N ALA A 153 -8.56 3.09 -9.39
CA ALA A 153 -9.71 3.41 -10.25
C ALA A 153 -9.98 4.92 -10.27
N ALA A 154 -10.61 5.40 -11.34
CA ALA A 154 -10.91 6.81 -11.50
C ALA A 154 -11.92 7.34 -10.47
N ASN A 155 -12.88 6.50 -10.07
CA ASN A 155 -13.95 6.80 -9.13
C ASN A 155 -14.56 5.49 -8.61
N GLU A 156 -15.61 5.60 -7.79
CA GLU A 156 -16.29 4.44 -7.21
C GLU A 156 -16.90 3.53 -8.28
N GLU A 157 -17.57 4.08 -9.28
CA GLU A 157 -18.20 3.31 -10.38
C GLU A 157 -17.14 2.52 -11.16
N SER A 158 -16.02 3.18 -11.50
CA SER A 158 -14.89 2.52 -12.16
C SER A 158 -14.29 1.40 -11.31
N ALA A 159 -14.22 1.58 -9.98
CA ALA A 159 -13.77 0.54 -9.06
C ALA A 159 -14.71 -0.66 -9.02
N VAL A 160 -16.03 -0.42 -9.05
CA VAL A 160 -17.03 -1.50 -9.16
C VAL A 160 -16.83 -2.28 -10.45
N ASN A 161 -16.78 -1.59 -11.58
CA ASN A 161 -16.63 -2.20 -12.89
C ASN A 161 -15.33 -3.00 -13.00
N LEU A 162 -14.21 -2.42 -12.55
CA LEU A 162 -12.91 -3.08 -12.53
C LEU A 162 -12.92 -4.33 -11.64
N SER A 163 -13.55 -4.25 -10.47
CA SER A 163 -13.61 -5.40 -9.55
C SER A 163 -14.40 -6.57 -10.12
N VAL A 164 -15.52 -6.30 -10.83
CA VAL A 164 -16.32 -7.34 -11.48
C VAL A 164 -15.54 -8.00 -12.62
N LYS A 165 -14.92 -7.19 -13.48
CA LYS A 165 -14.13 -7.70 -14.61
C LYS A 165 -12.93 -8.54 -14.12
N LEU A 166 -12.14 -8.04 -13.17
CA LEU A 166 -11.00 -8.80 -12.59
C LEU A 166 -11.45 -10.11 -11.95
N SER A 167 -12.62 -10.12 -11.29
CA SER A 167 -13.17 -11.36 -10.73
C SER A 167 -13.57 -12.34 -11.82
N GLY A 168 -14.03 -11.85 -12.98
CA GLY A 168 -14.44 -12.67 -14.13
C GLY A 168 -13.27 -13.32 -14.87
N GLU A 169 -12.06 -12.72 -14.82
CA GLU A 169 -10.86 -13.27 -15.46
C GLU A 169 -10.33 -14.55 -14.78
N GLY A 170 -10.70 -14.80 -13.53
CA GLY A 170 -10.25 -15.99 -12.79
C GLY A 170 -8.73 -16.05 -12.50
N ILE A 171 -8.04 -14.92 -12.62
CA ILE A 171 -6.56 -14.79 -12.44
C ILE A 171 -6.14 -14.49 -11.01
N CYS A 172 -7.09 -14.31 -10.12
CA CYS A 172 -6.85 -14.05 -8.70
C CYS A 172 -7.87 -14.77 -7.82
N ARG A 173 -7.49 -15.09 -6.59
CA ARG A 173 -8.34 -15.78 -5.61
C ARG A 173 -9.55 -14.96 -5.19
N GLY A 174 -9.43 -13.65 -5.23
CA GLY A 174 -10.49 -12.74 -4.83
C GLY A 174 -10.11 -11.29 -5.04
N VAL A 175 -11.14 -10.45 -5.03
CA VAL A 175 -11.02 -9.01 -5.27
C VAL A 175 -11.73 -8.26 -4.15
N ARG A 176 -11.15 -7.15 -3.69
CA ARG A 176 -11.74 -6.24 -2.72
C ARG A 176 -11.65 -4.81 -3.20
N ARG A 177 -12.75 -4.08 -3.09
CA ARG A 177 -12.75 -2.63 -3.26
C ARG A 177 -12.49 -1.98 -1.92
N VAL A 178 -11.62 -0.98 -1.91
CA VAL A 178 -11.29 -0.18 -0.73
C VAL A 178 -11.13 1.28 -1.12
N THR A 179 -11.22 2.16 -0.14
CA THR A 179 -10.98 3.60 -0.33
C THR A 179 -9.90 4.09 0.61
N GLY A 180 -9.20 5.13 0.22
CA GLY A 180 -8.19 5.81 1.04
C GLY A 180 -8.11 7.29 0.69
N PRO A 181 -7.53 8.11 1.57
CA PRO A 181 -7.00 7.74 2.88
C PRO A 181 -8.09 7.45 3.92
N VAL A 182 -7.74 6.67 4.93
CA VAL A 182 -8.63 6.37 6.06
C VAL A 182 -7.94 6.73 7.38
N PRO A 183 -8.69 7.10 8.42
CA PRO A 183 -8.11 7.33 9.75
C PRO A 183 -7.38 6.10 10.28
N GLY A 184 -6.35 6.32 11.08
CA GLY A 184 -5.69 5.28 11.84
C GLY A 184 -6.56 4.71 12.98
N ALA A 185 -5.96 3.93 13.84
CA ALA A 185 -6.65 3.35 14.99
C ALA A 185 -7.25 4.45 15.88
N ARG A 186 -8.54 4.35 16.14
CA ARG A 186 -9.29 5.31 16.97
C ARG A 186 -10.35 4.60 17.79
N LEU A 187 -10.77 5.25 18.88
CA LEU A 187 -11.96 4.85 19.64
C LEU A 187 -13.20 5.21 18.82
N LEU A 188 -14.17 4.33 18.83
CA LEU A 188 -15.51 4.59 18.33
C LEU A 188 -16.39 4.92 19.54
N ASN A 189 -17.08 6.04 19.47
CA ASN A 189 -18.08 6.45 20.46
C ASN A 189 -19.36 5.66 20.23
#